data_12338ea3cfc36bcfd6e902dc64479cdf
#
_entry.id   12338ea3cfc36bcfd6e902dc64479cdf
#
_cell.length_a   1.000
_cell.length_b   1.000
_cell.length_c   1.000
_cell.angle_alpha   90.00
_cell.angle_beta   90.00
_cell.angle_gamma   90.00
#
_symmetry.space_group_name_H-M   'P 1'
#
loop_
_entity.id
_entity.type
_entity.pdbx_description
1 polymer ?
#
loop_
_entity_poly.entity_id
_entity_poly.type
_entity_poly.pdbx_seq_one_letter_code
_entity_poly.pdbx_strand_id
1 'polypeptide(L)'
;MNAISIQHGSGRPLTVTDPEGQFRRNYNRKNFMFKHELAENPLFELDSLAELTRRMPDHGENYWSTGKVAVNNTWSDGTIGRQSLQDTITNIKHNNSIVILKHTEQDPVFAPVLQSVLATIIELSGERMRLDVTIGEVLILVSSPGRITPYHMDSETNFLLQVTGDKWFHVFDQTDRTLVTEREREDFFAVSRNCAVYRPDRQDECNKYDLLAGYGVHVPTCAPHWVQNRDNVSVALSVNYELRSVGRLEKLHRFNHRLRKFGLNPAPPDASAWRDRIKLAAEDGVTAVRSVSKRHEDPPPYHVWTPPAA
;
A
#
# COMPACT_ATOMS: atom_id res chain seq x y z
N MET A 1 18.78 -3.09 34.38
CA MET A 1 17.44 -3.18 33.78
C MET A 1 16.89 -1.76 33.82
N ASN A 2 17.19 -0.96 32.80
CA ASN A 2 16.60 0.37 32.66
C ASN A 2 15.32 0.20 31.84
N ALA A 3 14.18 0.27 32.54
CA ALA A 3 12.91 0.41 31.87
C ALA A 3 12.94 1.71 31.04
N ILE A 4 12.91 1.60 29.72
CA ILE A 4 12.64 2.74 28.86
C ILE A 4 11.20 3.14 29.17
N SER A 5 11.06 4.16 30.01
CA SER A 5 9.79 4.85 30.20
C SER A 5 9.51 5.59 28.90
N ILE A 6 8.84 4.93 27.96
CA ILE A 6 8.20 5.61 26.85
C ILE A 6 7.11 6.45 27.50
N GLN A 7 7.39 7.74 27.70
CA GLN A 7 6.32 8.69 27.95
C GLN A 7 5.40 8.57 26.76
N HIS A 8 4.26 7.92 26.96
CA HIS A 8 3.15 7.93 26.03
C HIS A 8 2.85 9.39 25.77
N GLY A 9 3.39 9.92 24.69
CA GLY A 9 2.94 11.19 24.14
C GLY A 9 1.43 11.09 24.14
N SER A 10 0.78 11.96 24.92
CA SER A 10 -0.66 12.10 25.09
C SER A 10 -1.39 11.44 23.92
N GLY A 11 -2.36 10.56 24.18
CA GLY A 11 -3.14 9.84 23.16
C GLY A 11 -3.93 10.79 22.26
N ARG A 12 -3.26 11.78 21.70
CA ARG A 12 -3.78 12.69 20.68
C ARG A 12 -3.80 11.92 19.36
N PRO A 13 -4.91 12.02 18.64
CA PRO A 13 -4.97 11.55 17.27
C PRO A 13 -3.81 12.12 16.45
N LEU A 14 -3.35 11.39 15.44
CA LEU A 14 -2.36 11.89 14.49
C LEU A 14 -2.78 13.27 14.00
N THR A 15 -1.92 14.26 14.17
CA THR A 15 -2.15 15.57 13.59
C THR A 15 -1.72 15.57 12.13
N VAL A 16 -2.68 15.87 11.24
CA VAL A 16 -2.46 16.07 9.81
C VAL A 16 -2.88 17.49 9.45
N THR A 17 -2.02 18.18 8.72
CA THR A 17 -2.34 19.52 8.20
C THR A 17 -2.89 19.41 6.78
N ASP A 18 -4.16 19.74 6.62
CA ASP A 18 -4.89 19.77 5.33
C ASP A 18 -5.69 21.08 5.18
N PRO A 19 -5.02 22.23 5.04
CA PRO A 19 -5.68 23.54 5.01
C PRO A 19 -6.59 23.71 3.78
N GLU A 20 -6.34 22.94 2.74
CA GLU A 20 -7.09 23.00 1.50
C GLU A 20 -8.23 21.97 1.42
N GLY A 21 -8.40 21.11 2.40
CA GLY A 21 -9.41 20.04 2.40
C GLY A 21 -9.18 19.01 1.26
N GLN A 22 -7.94 18.72 0.95
CA GLN A 22 -7.56 17.83 -0.16
C GLN A 22 -8.03 16.39 0.07
N PHE A 23 -7.97 15.92 1.34
CA PHE A 23 -8.44 14.58 1.70
C PHE A 23 -9.88 14.35 1.21
N ARG A 24 -10.82 15.24 1.51
CA ARG A 24 -12.22 15.07 1.06
C ARG A 24 -12.41 15.27 -0.44
N ARG A 25 -11.69 16.24 -1.04
CA ARG A 25 -11.87 16.57 -2.46
C ARG A 25 -11.23 15.54 -3.39
N ASN A 26 -10.02 15.08 -3.03
CA ASN A 26 -9.15 14.30 -3.91
C ASN A 26 -9.08 12.81 -3.53
N TYR A 27 -9.66 12.40 -2.38
CA TYR A 27 -9.67 11.01 -1.96
C TYR A 27 -10.00 10.06 -3.13
N ASN A 28 -9.11 9.13 -3.39
CA ASN A 28 -9.16 8.12 -4.45
C ASN A 28 -9.48 8.66 -5.86
N ARG A 29 -9.17 9.93 -6.11
CA ARG A 29 -9.34 10.61 -7.41
C ARG A 29 -8.05 11.17 -7.96
N LYS A 30 -7.27 11.82 -7.10
CA LYS A 30 -5.98 12.43 -7.45
C LYS A 30 -4.98 12.21 -6.34
N ASN A 31 -3.72 12.02 -6.71
CA ASN A 31 -2.65 12.05 -5.73
C ASN A 31 -2.44 13.48 -5.22
N PHE A 32 -2.04 13.62 -3.97
CA PHE A 32 -1.74 14.90 -3.33
C PHE A 32 -0.79 14.70 -2.14
N MET A 33 -0.04 15.74 -1.81
CA MET A 33 0.85 15.76 -0.65
C MET A 33 0.17 16.46 0.54
N PHE A 34 0.50 16.00 1.75
CA PHE A 34 0.02 16.56 3.02
C PHE A 34 1.12 16.56 4.07
N LYS A 35 0.93 17.22 5.20
CA LYS A 35 1.87 17.22 6.35
C LYS A 35 1.32 16.43 7.51
N HIS A 36 2.23 15.80 8.29
CA HIS A 36 1.91 15.05 9.50
C HIS A 36 2.98 15.23 10.59
N GLU A 37 2.65 14.91 11.85
CA GLU A 37 3.53 15.13 13.01
C GLU A 37 4.28 13.86 13.46
N LEU A 38 4.47 12.85 12.59
CA LEU A 38 5.22 11.64 12.94
C LEU A 38 6.72 11.72 12.61
N ALA A 39 7.20 12.85 12.08
CA ALA A 39 8.63 13.01 11.81
C ALA A 39 9.45 12.77 13.08
N GLU A 40 10.55 12.00 12.92
CA GLU A 40 11.51 11.73 13.99
C GLU A 40 10.90 11.16 15.28
N ASN A 41 9.72 10.53 15.19
CA ASN A 41 9.12 9.87 16.34
C ASN A 41 9.99 8.69 16.79
N PRO A 42 10.46 8.63 18.06
CA PRO A 42 11.38 7.61 18.55
C PRO A 42 10.88 6.18 18.40
N LEU A 43 9.57 5.98 18.29
CA LEU A 43 8.97 4.68 18.04
C LEU A 43 9.47 4.04 16.75
N PHE A 44 9.85 4.87 15.75
CA PHE A 44 10.29 4.42 14.43
C PHE A 44 11.82 4.49 14.24
N GLU A 45 12.60 4.60 15.31
CA GLU A 45 14.04 4.43 15.28
C GLU A 45 14.41 2.98 14.96
N LEU A 46 15.55 2.75 14.30
CA LEU A 46 15.96 1.42 13.84
C LEU A 46 16.04 0.38 14.97
N ASP A 47 16.52 0.78 16.14
CA ASP A 47 16.59 -0.12 17.31
C ASP A 47 15.19 -0.53 17.79
N SER A 48 14.25 0.40 17.80
CA SER A 48 12.85 0.12 18.15
C SER A 48 12.19 -0.82 17.13
N LEU A 49 12.46 -0.62 15.84
CA LEU A 49 11.95 -1.49 14.76
C LEU A 49 12.61 -2.88 14.77
N ALA A 50 13.89 -2.97 15.07
CA ALA A 50 14.58 -4.26 15.28
C ALA A 50 14.00 -5.01 16.48
N GLU A 51 13.65 -4.31 17.57
CA GLU A 51 12.97 -4.89 18.71
C GLU A 51 11.55 -5.36 18.39
N LEU A 52 10.81 -4.59 17.56
CA LEU A 52 9.50 -4.98 17.07
C LEU A 52 9.55 -6.35 16.39
N THR A 53 10.52 -6.60 15.51
CA THR A 53 10.65 -7.88 14.80
C THR A 53 10.89 -9.07 15.72
N ARG A 54 11.40 -8.86 16.94
CA ARG A 54 11.58 -9.91 17.96
C ARG A 54 10.30 -10.23 18.71
N ARG A 55 9.40 -9.24 18.85
CA ARG A 55 8.14 -9.41 19.60
C ARG A 55 7.02 -9.97 18.75
N MET A 56 7.02 -9.61 17.46
CA MET A 56 5.95 -10.03 16.55
C MET A 56 6.16 -11.47 16.09
N PRO A 57 5.08 -12.29 16.08
CA PRO A 57 5.12 -13.57 15.42
C PRO A 57 5.43 -13.39 13.92
N ASP A 58 6.32 -14.22 13.40
CA ASP A 58 6.52 -14.28 11.95
C ASP A 58 5.44 -15.17 11.32
N HIS A 59 4.47 -14.54 10.69
CA HIS A 59 3.42 -15.23 9.94
C HIS A 59 3.84 -15.53 8.49
N GLY A 60 5.12 -15.29 8.14
CA GLY A 60 5.62 -15.46 6.77
C GLY A 60 5.16 -14.39 5.79
N GLU A 61 4.55 -13.31 6.28
CA GLU A 61 4.03 -12.22 5.44
C GLU A 61 4.96 -11.01 5.37
N ASN A 62 5.92 -10.91 6.29
CA ASN A 62 6.94 -9.89 6.21
C ASN A 62 7.80 -10.10 4.95
N TYR A 63 8.12 -9.01 4.29
CA TYR A 63 8.92 -9.05 3.07
C TYR A 63 10.24 -8.32 3.30
N TRP A 64 11.33 -8.91 2.83
CA TRP A 64 12.61 -8.21 2.73
C TRP A 64 13.38 -8.69 1.50
N SER A 65 14.05 -7.77 0.85
CA SER A 65 14.92 -8.10 -0.27
C SER A 65 16.18 -7.26 -0.26
N THR A 66 17.24 -7.82 -0.79
CA THR A 66 18.57 -7.20 -0.90
C THR A 66 18.99 -7.07 -2.36
N GLY A 67 20.01 -6.27 -2.62
CA GLY A 67 20.59 -6.10 -3.94
C GLY A 67 20.04 -4.91 -4.72
N LYS A 68 20.67 -4.62 -5.85
CA LYS A 68 20.27 -3.50 -6.71
C LYS A 68 18.98 -3.85 -7.46
N VAL A 69 18.04 -2.92 -7.45
CA VAL A 69 16.76 -3.03 -8.15
C VAL A 69 16.58 -1.77 -9.00
N ALA A 70 16.15 -1.96 -10.23
CA ALA A 70 15.83 -0.87 -11.16
C ALA A 70 14.32 -0.61 -11.18
N VAL A 71 13.91 0.52 -11.73
CA VAL A 71 12.51 0.94 -11.81
C VAL A 71 11.64 -0.07 -12.58
N ASN A 72 12.20 -0.68 -13.62
CA ASN A 72 11.53 -1.67 -14.48
C ASN A 72 11.63 -3.12 -13.98
N ASN A 73 12.23 -3.35 -12.81
CA ASN A 73 12.18 -4.67 -12.16
C ASN A 73 10.79 -4.93 -11.56
N THR A 74 10.56 -6.17 -11.17
CA THR A 74 9.40 -6.57 -10.37
C THR A 74 9.80 -6.80 -8.91
N TRP A 75 8.84 -6.91 -8.02
CA TRP A 75 9.10 -7.26 -6.62
C TRP A 75 9.83 -8.61 -6.46
N SER A 76 9.60 -9.54 -7.38
CA SER A 76 10.25 -10.86 -7.39
C SER A 76 11.71 -10.86 -7.85
N ASP A 77 12.17 -9.76 -8.46
CA ASP A 77 13.56 -9.66 -8.96
C ASP A 77 14.57 -9.35 -7.84
N GLY A 78 14.08 -8.94 -6.67
CA GLY A 78 14.91 -8.80 -5.48
C GLY A 78 15.33 -10.17 -4.92
N THR A 79 16.56 -10.28 -4.48
CA THR A 79 17.01 -11.48 -3.75
C THR A 79 16.41 -11.47 -2.36
N ILE A 80 15.64 -12.51 -1.98
CA ILE A 80 15.18 -12.67 -0.61
C ILE A 80 16.43 -12.80 0.28
N GLY A 81 16.51 -11.95 1.29
CA GLY A 81 17.66 -11.91 2.20
C GLY A 81 17.81 -13.22 2.97
N ARG A 82 19.05 -13.67 3.12
CA ARG A 82 19.36 -14.84 3.98
C ARG A 82 19.50 -14.46 5.46
N GLN A 83 19.58 -13.16 5.75
CA GLN A 83 19.71 -12.63 7.11
C GLN A 83 18.32 -12.54 7.76
N SER A 84 18.27 -12.54 9.09
CA SER A 84 17.04 -12.29 9.82
C SER A 84 16.50 -10.87 9.53
N LEU A 85 15.23 -10.65 9.76
CA LEU A 85 14.62 -9.30 9.67
C LEU A 85 15.35 -8.31 10.57
N GLN A 86 15.65 -8.72 11.81
CA GLN A 86 16.37 -7.90 12.77
C GLN A 86 17.77 -7.50 12.24
N ASP A 87 18.58 -8.48 11.79
CA ASP A 87 19.92 -8.19 11.25
C ASP A 87 19.85 -7.30 10.01
N THR A 88 18.83 -7.51 9.18
CA THR A 88 18.62 -6.69 7.98
C THR A 88 18.32 -5.25 8.35
N ILE A 89 17.45 -4.99 9.33
CA ILE A 89 17.14 -3.64 9.81
C ILE A 89 18.36 -2.99 10.47
N THR A 90 19.05 -3.71 11.35
CA THR A 90 20.24 -3.20 12.04
C THR A 90 21.34 -2.75 11.04
N ASN A 91 21.48 -3.46 9.93
CA ASN A 91 22.49 -3.18 8.91
C ASN A 91 21.92 -2.43 7.69
N ILE A 92 20.70 -1.88 7.77
CA ILE A 92 19.96 -1.32 6.62
C ILE A 92 20.74 -0.24 5.88
N LYS A 93 21.60 0.49 6.57
CA LYS A 93 22.44 1.55 5.98
C LYS A 93 23.39 1.03 4.89
N HIS A 94 23.80 -0.24 4.97
CA HIS A 94 24.91 -0.78 4.15
C HIS A 94 24.55 -2.01 3.32
N ASN A 95 23.35 -2.58 3.49
CA ASN A 95 22.98 -3.85 2.87
C ASN A 95 22.14 -3.75 1.61
N ASN A 96 21.85 -2.51 1.16
CA ASN A 96 21.01 -2.22 -0.01
C ASN A 96 19.68 -3.00 -0.01
N SER A 97 18.98 -2.92 1.11
CA SER A 97 17.76 -3.70 1.37
C SER A 97 16.52 -2.82 1.47
N ILE A 98 15.37 -3.47 1.36
CA ILE A 98 14.08 -2.98 1.82
C ILE A 98 13.48 -4.05 2.74
N VAL A 99 12.88 -3.62 3.83
CA VAL A 99 12.09 -4.45 4.76
C VAL A 99 10.69 -3.86 4.83
N ILE A 100 9.69 -4.72 4.73
CA ILE A 100 8.27 -4.40 4.89
C ILE A 100 7.74 -5.23 6.04
N LEU A 101 7.40 -4.56 7.14
CA LEU A 101 6.79 -5.18 8.31
C LEU A 101 5.28 -5.03 8.22
N LYS A 102 4.57 -6.13 8.34
CA LYS A 102 3.11 -6.23 8.28
C LYS A 102 2.50 -6.47 9.66
N HIS A 103 1.22 -6.15 9.79
CA HIS A 103 0.43 -6.38 11.02
C HIS A 103 0.99 -5.70 12.27
N THR A 104 1.76 -4.64 12.07
CA THR A 104 2.45 -3.91 13.14
C THR A 104 1.48 -3.15 14.05
N GLU A 105 0.27 -2.87 13.57
CA GLU A 105 -0.83 -2.30 14.36
C GLU A 105 -1.39 -3.25 15.43
N GLN A 106 -0.90 -4.49 15.49
CA GLN A 106 -1.23 -5.49 16.51
C GLN A 106 -0.22 -5.51 17.66
N ASP A 107 1.00 -4.98 17.47
CA ASP A 107 1.98 -4.87 18.54
C ASP A 107 1.50 -3.84 19.57
N PRO A 108 1.42 -4.19 20.89
CA PRO A 108 0.84 -3.30 21.91
C PRO A 108 1.58 -1.98 22.08
N VAL A 109 2.84 -1.88 21.66
CA VAL A 109 3.64 -0.65 21.72
C VAL A 109 3.33 0.26 20.51
N PHE A 110 3.14 -0.33 19.33
CA PHE A 110 2.88 0.40 18.09
C PHE A 110 1.38 0.65 17.85
N ALA A 111 0.51 -0.24 18.33
CA ALA A 111 -0.94 -0.17 18.12
C ALA A 111 -1.55 1.22 18.38
N PRO A 112 -1.28 1.92 19.50
CA PRO A 112 -1.93 3.20 19.78
C PRO A 112 -1.66 4.25 18.70
N VAL A 113 -0.43 4.32 18.17
CA VAL A 113 -0.05 5.25 17.11
C VAL A 113 -0.64 4.82 15.78
N LEU A 114 -0.46 3.55 15.38
CA LEU A 114 -0.85 3.06 14.06
C LEU A 114 -2.36 3.00 13.88
N GLN A 115 -3.11 2.61 14.90
CA GLN A 115 -4.59 2.64 14.87
C GLN A 115 -5.11 4.09 14.83
N SER A 116 -4.44 5.03 15.51
CA SER A 116 -4.76 6.45 15.39
C SER A 116 -4.53 6.96 13.97
N VAL A 117 -3.46 6.55 13.31
CA VAL A 117 -3.19 6.88 11.89
C VAL A 117 -4.33 6.40 10.99
N LEU A 118 -4.73 5.12 11.13
CA LEU A 118 -5.83 4.55 10.37
C LEU A 118 -7.14 5.34 10.55
N ALA A 119 -7.52 5.61 11.79
CA ALA A 119 -8.75 6.31 12.10
C ALA A 119 -8.75 7.76 11.58
N THR A 120 -7.65 8.49 11.79
CA THR A 120 -7.51 9.90 11.40
C THR A 120 -7.62 10.08 9.88
N ILE A 121 -7.02 9.20 9.09
CA ILE A 121 -7.09 9.28 7.63
C ILE A 121 -8.53 9.08 7.13
N ILE A 122 -9.27 8.14 7.70
CA ILE A 122 -10.69 7.93 7.36
C ILE A 122 -11.52 9.17 7.72
N GLU A 123 -11.31 9.74 8.90
CA GLU A 123 -12.04 10.93 9.36
C GLU A 123 -11.79 12.13 8.42
N LEU A 124 -10.53 12.39 8.08
CA LEU A 124 -10.15 13.46 7.15
C LEU A 124 -10.72 13.25 5.75
N SER A 125 -10.70 12.01 5.25
CA SER A 125 -11.24 11.67 3.93
C SER A 125 -12.77 11.67 3.87
N GLY A 126 -13.43 11.58 5.03
CA GLY A 126 -14.86 11.78 5.22
C GLY A 126 -15.72 10.58 4.85
N GLU A 127 -17.04 10.84 4.79
CA GLU A 127 -18.10 9.82 4.68
C GLU A 127 -17.89 8.87 3.50
N ARG A 128 -17.43 9.38 2.37
CA ARG A 128 -17.20 8.57 1.17
C ARG A 128 -16.19 7.44 1.41
N MET A 129 -15.08 7.74 2.11
CA MET A 129 -14.11 6.72 2.49
C MET A 129 -14.67 5.79 3.55
N ARG A 130 -15.30 6.35 4.59
CA ARG A 130 -15.85 5.59 5.71
C ARG A 130 -16.83 4.50 5.28
N LEU A 131 -17.65 4.76 4.28
CA LEU A 131 -18.61 3.79 3.75
C LEU A 131 -17.99 2.75 2.81
N ASP A 132 -16.85 3.04 2.20
CA ASP A 132 -16.21 2.21 1.18
C ASP A 132 -15.12 1.28 1.75
N VAL A 133 -14.46 1.68 2.85
CA VAL A 133 -13.39 0.90 3.49
C VAL A 133 -13.93 -0.41 4.07
N THR A 134 -13.21 -1.50 3.83
CA THR A 134 -13.47 -2.81 4.43
C THR A 134 -12.38 -3.22 5.41
N ILE A 135 -11.12 -3.00 5.05
CA ILE A 135 -9.93 -3.38 5.82
C ILE A 135 -8.95 -2.21 5.79
N GLY A 136 -8.24 -2.01 6.88
CA GLY A 136 -7.09 -1.11 6.98
C GLY A 136 -5.87 -1.85 7.49
N GLU A 137 -4.69 -1.53 6.95
CA GLU A 137 -3.41 -2.08 7.35
C GLU A 137 -2.34 -0.98 7.33
N VAL A 138 -1.39 -1.04 8.25
CA VAL A 138 -0.21 -0.18 8.24
C VAL A 138 1.04 -1.02 8.05
N LEU A 139 1.72 -0.82 6.94
CA LEU A 139 3.03 -1.41 6.68
C LEU A 139 4.12 -0.44 7.17
N ILE A 140 5.12 -0.93 7.88
CA ILE A 140 6.33 -0.15 8.17
C ILE A 140 7.39 -0.53 7.14
N LEU A 141 7.82 0.46 6.37
CA LEU A 141 8.82 0.31 5.31
C LEU A 141 10.15 0.85 5.81
N VAL A 142 11.17 0.00 5.87
CA VAL A 142 12.55 0.38 6.23
C VAL A 142 13.45 0.10 5.04
N SER A 143 14.15 1.10 4.54
CA SER A 143 14.94 0.91 3.31
C SER A 143 16.26 1.67 3.30
N SER A 144 17.24 1.05 2.64
CA SER A 144 18.62 1.53 2.49
C SER A 144 18.71 2.83 1.69
N PRO A 145 19.82 3.60 1.83
CA PRO A 145 20.16 4.70 0.94
C PRO A 145 20.12 4.28 -0.53
N GLY A 146 19.58 5.15 -1.38
CA GLY A 146 19.50 4.94 -2.83
C GLY A 146 18.56 3.81 -3.28
N ARG A 147 17.89 3.10 -2.35
CA ARG A 147 17.01 1.98 -2.69
C ARG A 147 15.85 2.42 -3.57
N ILE A 148 15.57 1.62 -4.61
CA ILE A 148 14.42 1.80 -5.49
C ILE A 148 13.32 0.80 -5.08
N THR A 149 12.09 1.30 -4.99
CA THR A 149 10.87 0.50 -5.04
C THR A 149 10.40 0.51 -6.50
N PRO A 150 10.37 -0.65 -7.17
CA PRO A 150 10.03 -0.75 -8.60
C PRO A 150 8.67 -0.14 -8.94
N TYR A 151 8.47 0.16 -10.23
CA TYR A 151 7.19 0.61 -10.75
C TYR A 151 6.13 -0.46 -10.59
N HIS A 152 5.04 -0.12 -9.91
CA HIS A 152 3.93 -1.02 -9.60
C HIS A 152 2.62 -0.27 -9.42
N MET A 153 1.56 -1.02 -9.24
CA MET A 153 0.23 -0.54 -8.84
C MET A 153 -0.25 -1.35 -7.65
N ASP A 154 -1.07 -0.73 -6.81
CA ASP A 154 -1.75 -1.41 -5.70
C ASP A 154 -3.27 -1.40 -5.90
N SER A 155 -3.95 -2.44 -5.42
CA SER A 155 -5.41 -2.50 -5.39
C SER A 155 -6.00 -1.65 -4.27
N GLU A 156 -5.24 -1.41 -3.25
CA GLU A 156 -5.57 -0.60 -2.09
C GLU A 156 -5.46 0.90 -2.44
N THR A 157 -6.21 1.73 -1.77
CA THR A 157 -5.91 3.16 -1.71
C THR A 157 -4.88 3.38 -0.62
N ASN A 158 -3.82 4.12 -0.91
CA ASN A 158 -2.65 4.25 -0.06
C ASN A 158 -2.42 5.70 0.39
N PHE A 159 -1.90 5.84 1.62
CA PHE A 159 -1.32 7.07 2.14
C PHE A 159 0.07 6.74 2.68
N LEU A 160 1.11 7.17 1.98
CA LEU A 160 2.49 6.98 2.42
C LEU A 160 2.90 8.17 3.29
N LEU A 161 3.29 7.91 4.54
CA LEU A 161 3.77 8.90 5.50
C LEU A 161 5.26 8.72 5.71
N GLN A 162 6.07 9.71 5.35
CA GLN A 162 7.52 9.67 5.54
C GLN A 162 7.88 10.09 6.96
N VAL A 163 8.48 9.17 7.73
CA VAL A 163 8.82 9.40 9.15
C VAL A 163 10.27 9.81 9.31
N THR A 164 11.20 9.10 8.65
CA THR A 164 12.64 9.38 8.74
C THR A 164 13.26 9.35 7.35
N GLY A 165 14.19 10.25 7.08
CA GLY A 165 14.85 10.38 5.79
C GLY A 165 13.95 11.01 4.73
N ASP A 166 14.41 10.97 3.49
CA ASP A 166 13.71 11.56 2.35
C ASP A 166 13.88 10.72 1.09
N LYS A 167 12.93 10.88 0.17
CA LYS A 167 12.87 10.13 -1.08
C LYS A 167 12.19 10.91 -2.19
N TRP A 168 12.43 10.52 -3.43
CA TRP A 168 11.61 10.92 -4.57
C TRP A 168 10.48 9.92 -4.76
N PHE A 169 9.26 10.42 -4.83
CA PHE A 169 8.08 9.61 -5.05
C PHE A 169 7.37 10.04 -6.34
N HIS A 170 7.24 9.12 -7.28
CA HIS A 170 6.70 9.35 -8.62
C HIS A 170 5.34 8.66 -8.72
N VAL A 171 4.27 9.43 -8.94
CA VAL A 171 2.90 8.91 -9.03
C VAL A 171 2.30 9.35 -10.36
N PHE A 172 1.81 8.39 -11.12
CA PHE A 172 1.16 8.60 -12.40
C PHE A 172 -0.37 8.66 -12.25
N ASP A 173 -1.05 9.19 -13.27
CA ASP A 173 -2.50 9.29 -13.27
C ASP A 173 -3.13 7.89 -13.50
N GLN A 174 -3.88 7.40 -12.52
CA GLN A 174 -4.60 6.12 -12.61
C GLN A 174 -5.73 6.14 -13.66
N THR A 175 -6.15 7.31 -14.13
CA THR A 175 -7.21 7.42 -15.14
C THR A 175 -6.71 7.36 -16.56
N ASP A 176 -5.41 7.52 -16.78
CA ASP A 176 -4.80 7.43 -18.12
C ASP A 176 -4.80 5.98 -18.63
N ARG A 177 -5.68 5.72 -19.60
CA ARG A 177 -5.84 4.42 -20.25
C ARG A 177 -4.79 4.12 -21.30
N THR A 178 -3.96 5.09 -21.65
CA THR A 178 -2.82 4.90 -22.55
C THR A 178 -1.56 4.53 -21.77
N LEU A 179 -1.47 4.97 -20.51
CA LEU A 179 -0.39 4.58 -19.60
C LEU A 179 -0.61 3.18 -19.01
N VAL A 180 -1.84 2.89 -18.57
CA VAL A 180 -2.25 1.56 -18.11
C VAL A 180 -3.46 1.10 -18.90
N THR A 181 -3.22 0.22 -19.86
CA THR A 181 -4.27 -0.29 -20.76
C THR A 181 -5.31 -1.12 -20.01
N GLU A 182 -6.49 -1.29 -20.61
CA GLU A 182 -7.54 -2.16 -20.04
C GLU A 182 -7.02 -3.60 -19.86
N ARG A 183 -6.16 -4.08 -20.76
CA ARG A 183 -5.57 -5.41 -20.66
C ARG A 183 -4.64 -5.52 -19.46
N GLU A 184 -3.77 -4.55 -19.23
CA GLU A 184 -2.90 -4.51 -18.04
C GLU A 184 -3.71 -4.47 -16.76
N ARG A 185 -4.83 -3.73 -16.72
CA ARG A 185 -5.74 -3.71 -15.56
C ARG A 185 -6.43 -5.07 -15.34
N GLU A 186 -6.86 -5.71 -16.41
CA GLU A 186 -7.44 -7.05 -16.34
C GLU A 186 -6.40 -8.07 -15.87
N ASP A 187 -5.18 -8.01 -16.38
CA ASP A 187 -4.08 -8.89 -15.99
C ASP A 187 -3.68 -8.64 -14.51
N PHE A 188 -3.67 -7.40 -14.07
CA PHE A 188 -3.41 -7.04 -12.67
C PHE A 188 -4.36 -7.75 -11.69
N PHE A 189 -5.65 -7.76 -11.99
CA PHE A 189 -6.63 -8.40 -11.11
C PHE A 189 -6.78 -9.92 -11.34
N ALA A 190 -6.46 -10.42 -12.55
CA ALA A 190 -6.74 -11.81 -12.91
C ALA A 190 -5.51 -12.72 -12.95
N VAL A 191 -4.31 -12.16 -13.13
CA VAL A 191 -3.08 -12.93 -13.39
C VAL A 191 -2.01 -12.63 -12.35
N SER A 192 -1.56 -11.37 -12.24
CA SER A 192 -0.46 -10.99 -11.39
C SER A 192 -0.49 -9.51 -11.02
N ARG A 193 -0.30 -9.21 -9.74
CA ARG A 193 -0.13 -7.83 -9.24
C ARG A 193 1.16 -7.16 -9.76
N ASN A 194 2.11 -7.92 -10.31
CA ASN A 194 3.38 -7.46 -10.88
C ASN A 194 3.33 -7.27 -12.41
N CYS A 195 2.18 -6.98 -12.99
CA CYS A 195 2.02 -6.85 -14.44
C CYS A 195 2.23 -5.43 -14.98
N ALA A 196 2.38 -4.43 -14.11
CA ALA A 196 2.56 -3.05 -14.54
C ALA A 196 3.88 -2.87 -15.32
N VAL A 197 3.80 -2.23 -16.48
CA VAL A 197 4.95 -2.03 -17.36
C VAL A 197 5.41 -0.58 -17.30
N TYR A 198 6.62 -0.35 -16.80
CA TYR A 198 7.25 0.97 -16.80
C TYR A 198 7.60 1.41 -18.21
N ARG A 199 7.22 2.64 -18.57
CA ARG A 199 7.47 3.28 -19.86
C ARG A 199 8.37 4.50 -19.66
N PRO A 200 9.69 4.40 -19.88
CA PRO A 200 10.64 5.48 -19.61
C PRO A 200 10.34 6.77 -20.38
N ASP A 201 9.80 6.67 -21.58
CA ASP A 201 9.39 7.80 -22.44
C ASP A 201 8.17 8.57 -21.88
N ARG A 202 7.47 8.00 -20.90
CA ARG A 202 6.32 8.61 -20.23
C ARG A 202 6.68 9.11 -18.81
N GLN A 203 7.95 9.08 -18.41
CA GLN A 203 8.38 9.45 -17.05
C GLN A 203 7.96 10.87 -16.65
N ASP A 204 8.01 11.81 -17.57
CA ASP A 204 7.72 13.23 -17.30
C ASP A 204 6.20 13.51 -17.06
N GLU A 205 5.34 12.52 -17.26
CA GLU A 205 3.89 12.63 -17.02
C GLU A 205 3.51 12.35 -15.56
N CYS A 206 4.45 11.91 -14.72
CA CYS A 206 4.18 11.69 -13.31
C CYS A 206 4.20 12.98 -12.49
N ASN A 207 3.44 13.00 -11.40
CA ASN A 207 3.67 13.94 -10.31
C ASN A 207 4.87 13.45 -9.51
N LYS A 208 5.95 14.24 -9.49
CA LYS A 208 7.14 13.96 -8.70
C LYS A 208 7.08 14.73 -7.38
N TYR A 209 7.13 14.01 -6.28
CA TYR A 209 7.14 14.55 -4.93
C TYR A 209 8.52 14.40 -4.30
N ASP A 210 9.05 15.51 -3.76
CA ASP A 210 10.15 15.49 -2.80
C ASP A 210 9.56 15.18 -1.42
N LEU A 211 9.55 13.89 -1.07
CA LEU A 211 8.91 13.41 0.13
C LEU A 211 9.90 13.43 1.30
N LEU A 212 9.83 14.49 2.09
CA LEU A 212 10.64 14.70 3.29
C LEU A 212 9.95 14.11 4.53
N ALA A 213 10.71 13.86 5.61
CA ALA A 213 10.13 13.52 6.89
C ALA A 213 9.06 14.54 7.33
N GLY A 214 7.93 14.06 7.83
CA GLY A 214 6.76 14.89 8.18
C GLY A 214 5.82 15.20 7.01
N TYR A 215 6.11 14.66 5.82
CA TYR A 215 5.19 14.75 4.68
C TYR A 215 4.66 13.37 4.29
N GLY A 216 3.43 13.36 3.78
CA GLY A 216 2.81 12.17 3.22
C GLY A 216 2.26 12.43 1.83
N VAL A 217 2.07 11.35 1.07
CA VAL A 217 1.45 11.38 -0.26
C VAL A 217 0.30 10.38 -0.30
N HIS A 218 -0.86 10.84 -0.78
CA HIS A 218 -1.97 9.98 -1.14
C HIS A 218 -1.77 9.39 -2.53
N VAL A 219 -1.91 8.07 -2.63
CA VAL A 219 -1.87 7.32 -3.89
C VAL A 219 -3.24 6.67 -4.11
N PRO A 220 -3.99 7.09 -5.14
CA PRO A 220 -5.26 6.46 -5.48
C PRO A 220 -5.08 4.99 -5.90
N THR A 221 -6.13 4.21 -5.75
CA THR A 221 -6.20 2.82 -6.22
C THR A 221 -5.75 2.69 -7.67
N CYS A 222 -4.90 1.71 -7.94
CA CYS A 222 -4.32 1.43 -9.26
C CYS A 222 -3.56 2.60 -9.90
N ALA A 223 -3.14 3.60 -9.12
CA ALA A 223 -2.23 4.62 -9.61
C ALA A 223 -0.82 4.04 -9.71
N PRO A 224 -0.22 3.98 -10.92
CA PRO A 224 1.12 3.48 -11.05
C PRO A 224 2.10 4.41 -10.35
N HIS A 225 3.07 3.82 -9.65
CA HIS A 225 4.06 4.61 -8.93
C HIS A 225 5.36 3.85 -8.71
N TRP A 226 6.42 4.60 -8.42
CA TRP A 226 7.71 4.08 -8.02
C TRP A 226 8.44 5.08 -7.14
N VAL A 227 9.41 4.60 -6.37
CA VAL A 227 10.10 5.39 -5.34
C VAL A 227 11.60 5.20 -5.43
N GLN A 228 12.37 6.26 -5.12
CA GLN A 228 13.80 6.17 -4.92
C GLN A 228 14.20 6.94 -3.67
N ASN A 229 14.81 6.24 -2.71
CA ASN A 229 15.42 6.90 -1.58
C ASN A 229 16.58 7.78 -2.02
N ARG A 230 16.80 8.89 -1.33
CA ARG A 230 18.03 9.66 -1.45
C ARG A 230 19.16 8.93 -0.72
N ASP A 231 20.29 9.60 -0.52
CA ASP A 231 21.44 9.02 0.18
C ASP A 231 21.23 9.00 1.70
N ASN A 232 20.15 8.36 2.14
CA ASN A 232 19.78 8.22 3.55
C ASN A 232 18.96 6.95 3.79
N VAL A 233 18.95 6.48 5.03
CA VAL A 233 18.00 5.46 5.48
C VAL A 233 16.61 6.08 5.52
N SER A 234 15.63 5.35 5.03
CA SER A 234 14.24 5.80 4.99
C SER A 234 13.36 4.89 5.82
N VAL A 235 12.55 5.49 6.70
CA VAL A 235 11.44 4.83 7.39
C VAL A 235 10.14 5.53 7.00
N ALA A 236 9.17 4.76 6.53
CA ALA A 236 7.87 5.28 6.15
C ALA A 236 6.74 4.33 6.59
N LEU A 237 5.56 4.89 6.80
CA LEU A 237 4.33 4.12 7.00
C LEU A 237 3.55 4.10 5.68
N SER A 238 3.25 2.90 5.18
CA SER A 238 2.33 2.71 4.08
C SER A 238 0.96 2.31 4.65
N VAL A 239 0.03 3.25 4.65
CA VAL A 239 -1.31 3.08 5.20
C VAL A 239 -2.25 2.70 4.07
N ASN A 240 -2.67 1.45 4.05
CA ASN A 240 -3.43 0.83 2.98
C ASN A 240 -4.87 0.58 3.41
N TYR A 241 -5.80 0.80 2.50
CA TYR A 241 -7.20 0.47 2.73
C TYR A 241 -7.78 -0.30 1.55
N GLU A 242 -8.36 -1.44 1.83
CA GLU A 242 -9.20 -2.15 0.88
C GLU A 242 -10.57 -1.47 0.78
N LEU A 243 -11.10 -1.40 -0.44
CA LEU A 243 -12.35 -0.72 -0.73
C LEU A 243 -13.36 -1.66 -1.38
N ARG A 244 -14.63 -1.58 -0.96
CA ARG A 244 -15.75 -2.33 -1.59
C ARG A 244 -15.88 -2.03 -3.08
N SER A 245 -15.70 -0.76 -3.44
CA SER A 245 -15.74 -0.31 -4.84
C SER A 245 -14.66 -0.97 -5.69
N VAL A 246 -13.46 -1.21 -5.12
CA VAL A 246 -12.37 -1.92 -5.79
C VAL A 246 -12.67 -3.41 -5.94
N GLY A 247 -13.24 -4.06 -4.93
CA GLY A 247 -13.68 -5.45 -5.05
C GLY A 247 -14.70 -5.65 -6.19
N ARG A 248 -15.56 -4.65 -6.43
CA ARG A 248 -16.44 -4.65 -7.61
C ARG A 248 -15.66 -4.55 -8.92
N LEU A 249 -14.69 -3.63 -8.99
CA LEU A 249 -13.83 -3.46 -10.20
C LEU A 249 -13.01 -4.71 -10.48
N GLU A 250 -12.44 -5.34 -9.45
CA GLU A 250 -11.73 -6.60 -9.56
C GLU A 250 -12.57 -7.69 -10.22
N LYS A 251 -13.81 -7.89 -9.77
CA LYS A 251 -14.73 -8.86 -10.37
C LYS A 251 -14.98 -8.56 -11.85
N LEU A 252 -15.21 -7.31 -12.21
CA LEU A 252 -15.42 -6.89 -13.60
C LEU A 252 -14.20 -7.11 -14.48
N HIS A 253 -13.01 -6.78 -14.00
CA HIS A 253 -11.76 -6.99 -14.73
C HIS A 253 -11.46 -8.50 -14.91
N ARG A 254 -11.65 -9.30 -13.86
CA ARG A 254 -11.51 -10.77 -13.93
C ARG A 254 -12.46 -11.37 -14.96
N PHE A 255 -13.71 -10.91 -15.01
CA PHE A 255 -14.67 -11.37 -16.00
C PHE A 255 -14.28 -10.95 -17.42
N ASN A 256 -13.88 -9.68 -17.61
CA ASN A 256 -13.40 -9.19 -18.89
C ASN A 256 -12.17 -9.96 -19.39
N HIS A 257 -11.20 -10.24 -18.50
CA HIS A 257 -10.03 -11.06 -18.82
C HIS A 257 -10.43 -12.45 -19.37
N ARG A 258 -11.44 -13.11 -18.75
CA ARG A 258 -11.96 -14.39 -19.27
C ARG A 258 -12.58 -14.22 -20.66
N LEU A 259 -13.39 -13.21 -20.88
CA LEU A 259 -13.98 -12.94 -22.21
C LEU A 259 -12.91 -12.73 -23.27
N ARG A 260 -11.81 -12.05 -22.96
CA ARG A 260 -10.68 -11.88 -23.88
C ARG A 260 -9.99 -13.19 -24.24
N LYS A 261 -9.91 -14.15 -23.31
CA LYS A 261 -9.39 -15.49 -23.60
C LYS A 261 -10.21 -16.24 -24.63
N PHE A 262 -11.48 -15.91 -24.80
CA PHE A 262 -12.36 -16.42 -25.85
C PHE A 262 -12.38 -15.53 -27.11
N GLY A 263 -11.44 -14.59 -27.26
CA GLY A 263 -11.34 -13.72 -28.44
C GLY A 263 -12.34 -12.54 -28.45
N LEU A 264 -13.11 -12.33 -27.37
CA LEU A 264 -14.06 -11.24 -27.28
C LEU A 264 -13.37 -9.92 -26.86
N ASN A 265 -13.95 -8.79 -27.23
CA ASN A 265 -13.49 -7.46 -26.81
C ASN A 265 -14.54 -6.79 -25.89
N PRO A 266 -14.52 -7.09 -24.58
CA PRO A 266 -15.50 -6.55 -23.64
C PRO A 266 -15.31 -5.05 -23.43
N ALA A 267 -16.42 -4.34 -23.22
CA ALA A 267 -16.39 -2.96 -22.78
C ALA A 267 -15.75 -2.86 -21.38
N PRO A 268 -14.98 -1.78 -21.13
CA PRO A 268 -14.38 -1.56 -19.80
C PRO A 268 -15.45 -1.43 -18.72
N PRO A 269 -15.07 -1.61 -17.42
CA PRO A 269 -15.94 -1.28 -16.31
C PRO A 269 -16.49 0.16 -16.41
N ASP A 270 -17.70 0.35 -15.90
CA ASP A 270 -18.43 1.63 -15.85
C ASP A 270 -18.84 2.22 -17.22
N ALA A 271 -18.54 1.56 -18.33
CA ALA A 271 -19.04 1.95 -19.65
C ALA A 271 -20.55 1.70 -19.80
N SER A 272 -21.14 0.78 -19.03
CA SER A 272 -22.57 0.48 -19.06
C SER A 272 -23.02 -0.26 -17.80
N ALA A 273 -23.84 0.40 -16.99
CA ALA A 273 -24.29 -0.14 -15.71
C ALA A 273 -25.06 -1.49 -15.85
N TRP A 274 -25.86 -1.70 -16.89
CA TRP A 274 -26.60 -2.95 -17.07
C TRP A 274 -25.66 -4.11 -17.47
N ARG A 275 -24.66 -3.84 -18.35
CA ARG A 275 -23.64 -4.83 -18.71
C ARG A 275 -22.80 -5.24 -17.53
N ASP A 276 -22.42 -4.28 -16.70
CA ASP A 276 -21.64 -4.54 -15.50
C ASP A 276 -22.44 -5.39 -14.49
N ARG A 277 -23.73 -5.14 -14.32
CA ARG A 277 -24.59 -5.99 -13.47
C ARG A 277 -24.62 -7.46 -13.96
N ILE A 278 -24.72 -7.68 -15.26
CA ILE A 278 -24.67 -9.03 -15.84
C ILE A 278 -23.31 -9.69 -15.58
N LYS A 279 -22.22 -8.95 -15.82
CA LYS A 279 -20.86 -9.46 -15.58
C LYS A 279 -20.65 -9.83 -14.11
N LEU A 280 -21.10 -8.98 -13.19
CA LEU A 280 -21.00 -9.24 -11.76
C LEU A 280 -21.79 -10.48 -11.34
N ALA A 281 -23.04 -10.61 -11.79
CA ALA A 281 -23.84 -11.80 -11.49
C ALA A 281 -23.20 -13.10 -12.03
N ALA A 282 -22.63 -13.04 -13.23
CA ALA A 282 -21.92 -14.17 -13.82
C ALA A 282 -20.62 -14.51 -13.05
N GLU A 283 -19.86 -13.49 -12.61
CA GLU A 283 -18.64 -13.68 -11.82
C GLU A 283 -18.94 -14.25 -10.44
N ASP A 284 -20.01 -13.77 -9.78
CA ASP A 284 -20.45 -14.31 -8.50
C ASP A 284 -20.88 -15.77 -8.62
N GLY A 285 -21.56 -16.14 -9.72
CA GLY A 285 -21.89 -17.54 -10.01
C GLY A 285 -20.65 -18.43 -10.20
N VAL A 286 -19.64 -17.97 -10.93
CA VAL A 286 -18.36 -18.68 -11.10
C VAL A 286 -17.64 -18.84 -9.76
N THR A 287 -17.64 -17.79 -8.94
CA THR A 287 -16.99 -17.81 -7.63
C THR A 287 -17.69 -18.76 -6.68
N ALA A 288 -19.03 -18.77 -6.65
CA ALA A 288 -19.81 -19.69 -5.83
C ALA A 288 -19.53 -21.17 -6.19
N VAL A 289 -19.44 -21.50 -7.48
CA VAL A 289 -19.08 -22.86 -7.91
C VAL A 289 -17.67 -23.25 -7.47
N ARG A 290 -16.70 -22.32 -7.53
CA ARG A 290 -15.32 -22.57 -7.10
C ARG A 290 -15.17 -22.67 -5.58
N SER A 291 -15.93 -21.91 -4.82
CA SER A 291 -15.90 -21.97 -3.35
C SER A 291 -16.41 -23.31 -2.79
N VAL A 292 -17.35 -23.95 -3.46
CA VAL A 292 -17.80 -25.32 -3.12
C VAL A 292 -16.67 -26.35 -3.28
N SER A 293 -15.72 -26.07 -4.18
CA SER A 293 -14.57 -26.95 -4.47
C SER A 293 -13.33 -26.66 -3.62
N LYS A 294 -13.28 -25.50 -2.95
CA LYS A 294 -12.17 -25.15 -2.03
C LYS A 294 -12.51 -25.64 -0.61
N ARG A 295 -11.54 -26.32 0.02
CA ARG A 295 -11.60 -26.56 1.47
C ARG A 295 -11.67 -25.21 2.18
N HIS A 296 -12.35 -25.18 3.32
CA HIS A 296 -12.33 -24.02 4.23
C HIS A 296 -10.87 -23.62 4.48
N GLU A 297 -10.48 -22.46 4.05
CA GLU A 297 -9.22 -21.85 4.48
C GLU A 297 -9.48 -21.37 5.92
N ASP A 298 -8.62 -21.75 6.85
CA ASP A 298 -8.68 -21.22 8.21
C ASP A 298 -8.56 -19.69 8.18
N PRO A 299 -9.24 -18.97 9.08
CA PRO A 299 -9.07 -17.53 9.18
C PRO A 299 -7.60 -17.21 9.43
N PRO A 300 -7.11 -16.06 8.96
CA PRO A 300 -5.72 -15.66 9.17
C PRO A 300 -5.40 -15.65 10.68
N PRO A 301 -4.19 -16.06 11.08
CA PRO A 301 -3.79 -16.14 12.48
C PRO A 301 -3.59 -14.77 13.15
N TYR A 302 -3.95 -13.69 12.46
CA TYR A 302 -3.83 -12.31 12.91
C TYR A 302 -5.17 -11.58 12.81
N HIS A 303 -5.31 -10.55 13.63
CA HIS A 303 -6.50 -9.71 13.62
C HIS A 303 -6.43 -8.71 12.45
N VAL A 304 -7.47 -8.70 11.62
CA VAL A 304 -7.61 -7.71 10.54
C VAL A 304 -8.31 -6.48 11.10
N TRP A 305 -7.67 -5.31 10.98
CA TRP A 305 -8.28 -4.07 11.41
C TRP A 305 -9.44 -3.69 10.48
N THR A 306 -10.58 -3.41 11.07
CA THR A 306 -11.76 -2.93 10.35
C THR A 306 -12.20 -1.60 10.93
N PRO A 307 -12.76 -0.68 10.12
CA PRO A 307 -13.26 0.58 10.63
C PRO A 307 -14.36 0.35 11.66
N PRO A 308 -14.43 1.19 12.72
CA PRO A 308 -15.54 1.13 13.67
C PRO A 308 -16.89 1.23 12.94
N ALA A 309 -17.88 0.51 13.44
CA ALA A 309 -19.25 0.62 12.94
C ALA A 309 -19.72 2.08 13.01
N ALA A 310 -20.43 2.52 11.99
CA ALA A 310 -20.95 3.88 11.88
C ALA A 310 -22.07 4.14 12.87
#